data_2aa2346bbdc717507c1884f8bcfbfefc
#
_entry.id   2aa2346bbdc717507c1884f8bcfbfefc
#
_cell.length_a   1.000
_cell.length_b   1.000
_cell.length_c   1.000
_cell.angle_alpha   90.00
_cell.angle_beta   90.00
_cell.angle_gamma   90.00
#
_symmetry.space_group_name_H-M   'P 1'
#
loop_
_entity.id
_entity.type
_entity.pdbx_description
1 polymer ?
#
loop_
_entity_poly.entity_id
_entity_poly.type
_entity_poly.pdbx_seq_one_letter_code
_entity_poly.pdbx_strand_id
1 'polypeptide(L)'
;MKISFLPVSDHRFKKSPFFECNNRKDTLYGLYNNRLYPIDSSYDEIEHYKHMRSKCCLYDVPETPLKIVGKDSVNFLNKLFTRDISKLEIGKAGY
;
A
#
# COMPACT_ATOMS: atom_id res chain seq x y z
N MET A 1 15.61 14.86 -17.13
CA MET A 1 15.23 15.54 -15.87
C MET A 1 16.18 15.05 -14.77
N LYS A 2 16.94 15.93 -14.13
CA LYS A 2 17.75 15.52 -12.96
C LYS A 2 16.84 15.49 -11.74
N ILE A 3 16.61 14.31 -11.20
CA ILE A 3 15.91 14.16 -9.93
C ILE A 3 16.95 14.37 -8.83
N SER A 4 16.76 15.39 -8.01
CA SER A 4 17.58 15.61 -6.83
C SER A 4 17.03 14.74 -5.69
N PHE A 5 17.89 13.89 -5.12
CA PHE A 5 17.56 13.11 -3.96
C PHE A 5 18.06 13.82 -2.70
N LEU A 6 17.18 13.98 -1.73
CA LEU A 6 17.57 14.40 -0.40
C LEU A 6 17.76 13.14 0.46
N PRO A 7 18.90 13.02 1.15
CA PRO A 7 19.05 11.95 2.13
C PRO A 7 18.02 12.17 3.23
N VAL A 8 17.12 11.24 3.37
CA VAL A 8 16.05 11.28 4.37
C VAL A 8 16.41 10.33 5.50
N SER A 9 16.38 10.81 6.74
CA SER A 9 16.50 9.95 7.90
C SER A 9 15.32 8.99 7.95
N ASP A 10 15.58 7.72 7.75
CA ASP A 10 14.58 6.66 7.74
C ASP A 10 13.90 6.44 9.11
N HIS A 11 14.48 6.98 10.19
CA HIS A 11 13.92 6.93 11.54
C HIS A 11 12.65 7.76 11.73
N ARG A 12 12.38 8.70 10.85
CA ARG A 12 11.22 9.60 10.94
C ARG A 12 9.95 9.01 10.35
N PHE A 13 10.04 7.95 9.58
CA PHE A 13 8.93 7.42 8.80
C PHE A 13 8.61 5.99 9.20
N LYS A 14 7.35 5.63 9.07
CA LYS A 14 6.92 4.24 9.25
C LYS A 14 7.51 3.38 8.13
N LYS A 15 7.93 2.20 8.50
CA LYS A 15 8.41 1.17 7.57
C LYS A 15 7.38 0.05 7.46
N SER A 16 7.32 -0.56 6.29
CA SER A 16 6.57 -1.79 6.08
C SER A 16 7.22 -2.95 6.85
N PRO A 17 6.45 -3.96 7.28
CA PRO A 17 7.01 -5.23 7.74
C PRO A 17 7.93 -5.90 6.70
N PHE A 18 7.73 -5.60 5.42
CA PHE A 18 8.54 -6.12 4.30
C PHE A 18 9.68 -5.18 3.90
N PHE A 19 9.92 -4.11 4.64
CA PHE A 19 10.93 -3.11 4.29
C PHE A 19 12.30 -3.74 4.05
N GLU A 20 12.77 -4.60 4.95
CA GLU A 20 14.08 -5.23 4.82
C GLU A 20 14.18 -6.18 3.60
N CYS A 21 13.07 -6.80 3.23
CA CYS A 21 13.03 -7.66 2.04
C CYS A 21 13.11 -6.85 0.74
N ASN A 22 12.58 -5.63 0.74
CA ASN A 22 12.52 -4.75 -0.42
C ASN A 22 13.65 -3.72 -0.47
N ASN A 23 14.36 -3.54 0.65
CA ASN A 23 15.43 -2.55 0.79
C ASN A 23 16.71 -3.03 0.10
N ARG A 24 16.86 -2.68 -1.16
CA ARG A 24 18.06 -2.93 -1.95
C ARG A 24 18.89 -1.63 -2.05
N LYS A 25 20.15 -1.77 -2.38
CA LYS A 25 21.11 -0.66 -2.45
C LYS A 25 20.66 0.49 -3.37
N ASP A 26 19.89 0.18 -4.38
CA ASP A 26 19.44 1.08 -5.44
C ASP A 26 17.92 1.33 -5.41
N THR A 27 17.23 0.88 -4.37
CA THR A 27 15.80 1.15 -4.20
C THR A 27 15.56 2.62 -3.92
N LEU A 28 14.73 3.24 -4.74
CA LEU A 28 14.25 4.60 -4.55
C LEU A 28 12.95 4.58 -3.76
N TYR A 29 12.90 5.35 -2.69
CA TYR A 29 11.72 5.46 -1.84
C TYR A 29 11.01 6.79 -2.02
N GLY A 30 9.71 6.75 -2.06
CA GLY A 30 8.82 7.89 -1.88
C GLY A 30 8.16 7.86 -0.52
N LEU A 31 7.47 8.93 -0.18
CA LEU A 31 6.69 9.02 1.04
C LEU A 31 5.21 8.99 0.69
N TYR A 32 4.51 8.00 1.22
CA TYR A 32 3.07 7.88 1.09
C TYR A 32 2.46 7.57 2.46
N ASN A 33 1.49 8.39 2.87
CA ASN A 33 0.81 8.25 4.16
C ASN A 33 1.76 8.12 5.37
N ASN A 34 2.82 8.95 5.39
CA ASN A 34 3.88 8.94 6.41
C ASN A 34 4.66 7.61 6.52
N ARG A 35 4.66 6.84 5.44
CA ARG A 35 5.35 5.56 5.32
C ARG A 35 6.29 5.60 4.12
N LEU A 36 7.49 5.04 4.29
CA LEU A 36 8.40 4.82 3.17
C LEU A 36 7.85 3.73 2.27
N TYR A 37 7.74 4.06 0.99
CA TYR A 37 7.21 3.18 -0.03
C TYR A 37 8.20 3.12 -1.22
N PRO A 38 8.60 1.91 -1.68
CA PRO A 38 9.49 1.80 -2.83
C PRO A 38 8.75 2.26 -4.09
N ILE A 39 9.32 3.23 -4.80
CA ILE A 39 8.75 3.77 -6.05
C ILE A 39 9.52 3.32 -7.28
N ASP A 40 10.76 2.92 -7.10
CA ASP A 40 11.59 2.40 -8.17
C ASP A 40 12.66 1.46 -7.60
N SER A 41 13.10 0.55 -8.41
CA SER A 41 14.20 -0.37 -8.13
C SER A 41 14.90 -0.69 -9.44
N SER A 42 16.11 -1.24 -9.38
CA SER A 42 16.91 -1.62 -10.55
C SER A 42 16.34 -2.81 -11.36
N TYR A 43 15.12 -3.20 -11.11
CA TYR A 43 14.48 -4.27 -11.86
C TYR A 43 13.99 -3.81 -13.23
N ASP A 44 14.10 -4.68 -14.21
CA ASP A 44 13.44 -4.51 -15.50
C ASP A 44 11.92 -4.53 -15.33
N GLU A 45 11.28 -3.41 -15.62
CA GLU A 45 9.83 -3.24 -15.45
C GLU A 45 9.02 -4.21 -16.32
N ILE A 46 9.52 -4.51 -17.51
CA ILE A 46 8.85 -5.43 -18.45
C ILE A 46 8.91 -6.87 -17.91
N GLU A 47 10.05 -7.26 -17.38
CA GLU A 47 10.21 -8.58 -16.75
C GLU A 47 9.36 -8.70 -15.49
N HIS A 48 9.30 -7.65 -14.66
CA HIS A 48 8.41 -7.59 -13.52
C HIS A 48 6.94 -7.73 -13.91
N TYR A 49 6.51 -6.99 -14.93
CA TYR A 49 5.14 -7.10 -15.44
C TYR A 49 4.81 -8.51 -15.93
N LYS A 50 5.69 -9.14 -16.71
CA LYS A 50 5.52 -10.52 -17.15
C LYS A 50 5.43 -11.49 -15.98
N HIS A 51 6.27 -11.32 -14.98
CA HIS A 51 6.24 -12.15 -13.75
C HIS A 51 4.89 -12.00 -13.02
N MET A 52 4.42 -10.76 -12.83
CA MET A 52 3.14 -10.49 -12.19
C MET A 52 1.95 -11.09 -12.95
N ARG A 53 2.04 -11.17 -14.29
CA ARG A 53 1.00 -11.76 -15.14
C ARG A 53 1.01 -13.29 -15.19
N SER A 54 2.12 -13.91 -14.94
CA SER A 54 2.31 -15.36 -15.15
C SER A 54 2.61 -16.15 -13.87
N LYS A 55 2.96 -15.46 -12.79
CA LYS A 55 3.37 -16.07 -11.53
C LYS A 55 2.71 -15.39 -10.34
N CYS A 56 3.05 -15.87 -9.16
CA CYS A 56 2.63 -15.27 -7.90
C CYS A 56 3.51 -14.08 -7.55
N CYS A 57 2.91 -12.98 -7.07
CA CYS A 57 3.65 -11.86 -6.54
C CYS A 57 3.03 -11.37 -5.22
N LEU A 58 3.86 -10.78 -4.38
CA LEU A 58 3.44 -10.12 -3.15
C LEU A 58 3.39 -8.62 -3.39
N TYR A 59 2.26 -8.02 -3.10
CA TYR A 59 2.09 -6.57 -3.13
C TYR A 59 1.93 -6.02 -1.72
N ASP A 60 2.85 -5.17 -1.30
CA ASP A 60 2.81 -4.50 -0.01
C ASP A 60 1.94 -3.23 -0.11
N VAL A 61 0.69 -3.35 0.29
CA VAL A 61 -0.29 -2.25 0.21
C VAL A 61 0.11 -1.10 1.14
N PRO A 62 0.32 0.12 0.63
CA PRO A 62 0.76 1.25 1.43
C PRO A 62 -0.33 1.86 2.30
N GLU A 63 -1.59 1.60 1.98
CA GLU A 63 -2.74 2.11 2.73
C GLU A 63 -2.82 1.48 4.12
N THR A 64 -3.11 2.31 5.11
CA THR A 64 -3.34 1.84 6.47
C THR A 64 -4.79 1.37 6.61
N PRO A 65 -5.03 0.13 7.06
CA PRO A 65 -6.38 -0.33 7.31
C PRO A 65 -7.03 0.49 8.42
N LEU A 66 -8.29 0.86 8.21
CA LEU A 66 -9.09 1.60 9.16
C LEU A 66 -10.17 0.69 9.76
N LYS A 67 -10.15 0.54 11.08
CA LYS A 67 -11.20 -0.20 11.79
C LYS A 67 -12.27 0.76 12.29
N ILE A 68 -13.51 0.54 11.86
CA ILE A 68 -14.67 1.34 12.27
C ILE A 68 -15.57 0.45 13.13
N VAL A 69 -15.85 0.88 14.34
CA VAL A 69 -16.66 0.14 15.32
C VAL A 69 -17.74 1.03 15.94
N GLY A 70 -18.82 0.43 16.36
CA GLY A 70 -19.94 1.11 17.01
C GLY A 70 -21.27 0.74 16.38
N LYS A 71 -22.36 0.97 17.12
CA LYS A 71 -23.73 0.63 16.69
C LYS A 71 -24.16 1.35 15.41
N ASP A 72 -23.62 2.54 15.16
CA ASP A 72 -23.95 3.36 14.00
C ASP A 72 -22.96 3.22 12.84
N SER A 73 -21.97 2.32 12.93
CA SER A 73 -20.91 2.16 11.95
C SER A 73 -21.43 1.86 10.55
N VAL A 74 -22.41 0.99 10.40
CA VAL A 74 -23.01 0.64 9.11
C VAL A 74 -23.72 1.84 8.50
N ASN A 75 -24.53 2.56 9.27
CA ASN A 75 -25.23 3.75 8.81
C ASN A 75 -24.27 4.87 8.40
N PHE A 76 -23.20 5.04 9.14
CA PHE A 76 -22.13 6.00 8.82
C PHE A 76 -21.46 5.65 7.50
N LEU A 77 -21.06 4.39 7.33
CA LEU A 77 -20.39 3.92 6.11
C LEU A 77 -21.31 4.00 4.89
N ASN A 78 -22.61 3.69 5.03
CA ASN A 78 -23.57 3.82 3.94
C ASN A 78 -23.76 5.27 3.43
N LYS A 79 -23.41 6.27 4.26
CA LYS A 79 -23.40 7.67 3.81
C LYS A 79 -22.15 8.05 3.05
N LEU A 80 -21.05 7.33 3.24
CA LEU A 80 -19.76 7.63 2.61
C LEU A 80 -19.53 6.82 1.33
N PHE A 81 -20.05 5.61 1.27
CA PHE A 81 -19.84 4.70 0.15
C PHE A 81 -21.08 4.57 -0.71
N THR A 82 -20.87 4.36 -1.98
CA THR A 82 -21.98 4.12 -2.96
C THR A 82 -22.58 2.73 -2.84
N ARG A 83 -21.83 1.81 -2.18
CA ARG A 83 -22.30 0.45 -1.93
C ARG A 83 -23.08 0.38 -0.62
N ASP A 84 -24.13 -0.43 -0.62
CA ASP A 84 -24.90 -0.74 0.58
C ASP A 84 -24.13 -1.71 1.49
N ILE A 85 -23.51 -1.15 2.52
CA ILE A 85 -22.71 -1.90 3.51
C ILE A 85 -23.58 -2.81 4.37
N SER A 86 -24.87 -2.50 4.51
CA SER A 86 -25.79 -3.33 5.31
C SER A 86 -25.99 -4.74 4.73
N LYS A 87 -25.73 -4.91 3.43
CA LYS A 87 -25.81 -6.20 2.75
C LYS A 87 -24.51 -6.98 2.74
N LEU A 88 -23.46 -6.44 3.35
CA LEU A 88 -22.17 -7.12 3.43
C LEU A 88 -22.20 -8.16 4.54
N GLU A 89 -22.01 -9.42 4.17
CA GLU A 89 -21.93 -10.51 5.11
C GLU A 89 -20.64 -10.51 5.92
N ILE A 90 -20.69 -11.02 7.15
CA ILE A 90 -19.49 -11.16 7.98
C ILE A 90 -18.46 -12.06 7.27
N GLY A 91 -17.21 -11.60 7.22
CA GLY A 91 -16.11 -12.30 6.55
C GLY A 91 -16.06 -12.12 5.05
N LYS A 92 -16.96 -11.32 4.47
CA LYS A 92 -16.92 -10.96 3.06
C LYS A 92 -16.32 -9.59 2.84
N ALA A 93 -15.69 -9.41 1.68
CA ALA A 93 -15.21 -8.12 1.21
C ALA A 93 -16.19 -7.55 0.18
N GLY A 94 -16.25 -6.21 0.10
CA GLY A 94 -17.01 -5.47 -0.89
C GLY A 94 -16.11 -4.53 -1.68
N TYR A 95 -16.32 -4.46 -2.98
CA TYR A 95 -15.65 -3.54 -3.91
C TYR A 95 -16.61 -2.47 -4.39
#